data_52247c3035634fdf163d3b41d2ab3e26
#
_entry.id   52247c3035634fdf163d3b41d2ab3e26
#
_cell.length_a   1.000
_cell.length_b   1.000
_cell.length_c   1.000
_cell.angle_alpha   90.00
_cell.angle_beta   90.00
_cell.angle_gamma   90.00
#
_symmetry.space_group_name_H-M   'P 1'
#
loop_
_entity.id
_entity.type
_entity.pdbx_description
1 polymer ?
#
loop_
_entity_poly.entity_id
_entity_poly.type
_entity_poly.pdbx_seq_one_letter_code
_entity_poly.pdbx_strand_id
1 'polypeptide(L)'
;YQPLSMTEQVLSLFAAKNGYLDRVEIEDIASFEKSIHRYFKENAKDVCDRIETEAVINDELRSKITEVMDKVIEQYVLGKGVN
;
A
#
# COMPACT_ATOMS: atom_id res chain seq x y z
N TYR A 1 -9.71 8.06 18.69
CA TYR A 1 -8.70 8.38 17.69
C TYR A 1 -7.47 7.49 17.88
N GLN A 2 -7.07 6.81 16.82
CA GLN A 2 -5.88 5.99 16.84
C GLN A 2 -4.97 6.44 15.70
N PRO A 3 -3.73 6.82 16.02
CA PRO A 3 -2.81 7.21 14.97
C PRO A 3 -2.41 5.98 14.13
N LEU A 4 -2.11 6.24 12.87
CA LEU A 4 -1.63 5.19 12.00
C LEU A 4 -0.24 4.72 12.45
N SER A 5 0.04 3.44 12.26
CA SER A 5 1.38 2.92 12.50
C SER A 5 2.35 3.50 11.47
N MET A 6 3.64 3.35 11.74
CA MET A 6 4.67 3.79 10.80
C MET A 6 4.46 3.13 9.44
N THR A 7 4.21 1.83 9.45
CA THR A 7 3.97 1.07 8.22
C THR A 7 2.80 1.66 7.43
N GLU A 8 1.68 1.91 8.11
CA GLU A 8 0.50 2.44 7.45
C GLU A 8 0.76 3.81 6.86
N GLN A 9 1.46 4.67 7.59
CA GLN A 9 1.79 5.99 7.10
C GLN A 9 2.68 5.93 5.86
N VAL A 10 3.70 5.08 5.89
CA VAL A 10 4.63 4.93 4.79
C VAL A 10 3.92 4.40 3.55
N LEU A 11 3.09 3.38 3.72
CA LEU A 11 2.39 2.78 2.60
C LEU A 11 1.39 3.75 1.97
N SER A 12 0.68 4.49 2.78
CA SER A 12 -0.27 5.48 2.26
C SER A 12 0.44 6.59 1.50
N LEU A 13 1.55 7.09 2.03
CA LEU A 13 2.34 8.10 1.35
C LEU A 13 2.93 7.57 0.05
N PHE A 14 3.40 6.34 0.08
CA PHE A 14 3.97 5.71 -1.11
C PHE A 14 2.91 5.62 -2.21
N ALA A 15 1.71 5.17 -1.86
CA ALA A 15 0.62 5.06 -2.82
C ALA A 15 0.27 6.41 -3.43
N ALA A 16 0.17 7.43 -2.59
CA ALA A 16 -0.15 8.78 -3.06
C ALA A 16 0.94 9.33 -3.97
N LYS A 17 2.19 9.15 -3.56
CA LYS A 17 3.32 9.74 -4.25
C LYS A 17 3.60 9.09 -5.60
N ASN A 18 3.27 7.82 -5.75
CA ASN A 18 3.54 7.09 -6.98
C ASN A 18 2.32 6.96 -7.89
N GLY A 19 1.28 7.72 -7.60
CA GLY A 19 0.12 7.81 -8.49
C GLY A 19 -0.85 6.65 -8.41
N TYR A 20 -0.72 5.78 -7.42
CA TYR A 20 -1.66 4.67 -7.28
C TYR A 20 -3.06 5.18 -6.96
N LEU A 21 -3.14 6.21 -6.13
CA LEU A 21 -4.44 6.75 -5.74
C LEU A 21 -5.16 7.45 -6.90
N ASP A 22 -4.40 7.86 -7.91
CA ASP A 22 -4.98 8.48 -9.10
C ASP A 22 -5.82 7.50 -9.91
N ARG A 23 -5.57 6.20 -9.73
CA ARG A 23 -6.32 5.15 -10.42
C ARG A 23 -7.54 4.71 -9.63
N VAL A 24 -7.71 5.25 -8.43
CA VAL A 24 -8.78 4.86 -7.52
C VAL A 24 -9.78 5.99 -7.45
N GLU A 25 -11.05 5.66 -7.48
CA GLU A 25 -12.10 6.67 -7.37
C GLU A 25 -12.07 7.28 -5.99
N ILE A 26 -12.37 8.59 -5.92
CA ILE A 26 -12.30 9.34 -4.67
C ILE A 26 -13.07 8.64 -3.54
N GLU A 27 -14.24 8.13 -3.86
CA GLU A 27 -15.08 7.47 -2.86
C GLU A 27 -14.52 6.13 -2.38
N ASP A 28 -13.57 5.57 -3.12
CA ASP A 28 -12.96 4.29 -2.78
C ASP A 28 -11.59 4.41 -2.12
N ILE A 29 -11.06 5.62 -2.02
CA ILE A 29 -9.69 5.81 -1.50
C ILE A 29 -9.52 5.22 -0.10
N ALA A 30 -10.44 5.51 0.81
CA ALA A 30 -10.33 5.00 2.18
C ALA A 30 -10.35 3.47 2.21
N SER A 31 -11.23 2.87 1.41
CA SER A 31 -11.33 1.43 1.28
C SER A 31 -10.06 0.83 0.69
N PHE A 32 -9.54 1.49 -0.33
CA PHE A 32 -8.32 1.05 -1.00
C PHE A 32 -7.12 1.10 -0.06
N GLU A 33 -7.01 2.15 0.75
CA GLU A 33 -5.93 2.25 1.73
C GLU A 33 -6.01 1.12 2.75
N LYS A 34 -7.21 0.78 3.20
CA LYS A 34 -7.40 -0.34 4.11
C LYS A 34 -6.97 -1.65 3.45
N SER A 35 -7.26 -1.80 2.17
CA SER A 35 -6.86 -2.98 1.41
C SER A 35 -5.35 -3.08 1.31
N ILE A 36 -4.67 -1.96 1.09
CA ILE A 36 -3.21 -1.91 1.06
C ILE A 36 -2.65 -2.42 2.39
N HIS A 37 -3.11 -1.85 3.48
CA HIS A 37 -2.59 -2.20 4.80
C HIS A 37 -2.81 -3.67 5.11
N ARG A 38 -4.01 -4.17 4.80
CA ARG A 38 -4.35 -5.55 5.04
C ARG A 38 -3.51 -6.50 4.17
N TYR A 39 -3.39 -6.19 2.88
CA TYR A 39 -2.64 -7.03 1.97
C TYR A 39 -1.17 -7.13 2.38
N PHE A 40 -0.56 -6.00 2.70
CA PHE A 40 0.83 -6.00 3.16
C PHE A 40 0.98 -6.80 4.44
N LYS A 41 0.06 -6.63 5.37
CA LYS A 41 0.11 -7.33 6.64
C LYS A 41 -0.02 -8.84 6.47
N GLU A 42 -0.85 -9.28 5.54
CA GLU A 42 -1.09 -10.70 5.33
C GLU A 42 -0.08 -11.36 4.40
N ASN A 43 0.43 -10.63 3.43
CA ASN A 43 1.25 -11.21 2.38
C ASN A 43 2.69 -10.69 2.31
N ALA A 44 2.97 -9.61 2.98
CA ALA A 44 4.30 -8.98 2.96
C ALA A 44 4.68 -8.49 4.36
N LYS A 45 4.46 -9.33 5.33
CA LYS A 45 4.74 -8.97 6.72
C LYS A 45 6.22 -8.61 6.92
N ASP A 46 7.11 -9.27 6.21
CA ASP A 46 8.53 -8.97 6.27
C ASP A 46 8.82 -7.53 5.83
N VAL A 47 8.11 -7.05 4.82
CA VAL A 47 8.24 -5.67 4.37
C VAL A 47 7.75 -4.73 5.46
N CYS A 48 6.63 -5.04 6.08
CA CYS A 48 6.10 -4.24 7.18
C CYS A 48 7.09 -4.17 8.33
N ASP A 49 7.68 -5.31 8.68
CA ASP A 49 8.65 -5.38 9.77
C ASP A 49 9.89 -4.54 9.46
N ARG A 50 10.34 -4.56 8.21
CA ARG A 50 11.49 -3.77 7.79
C ARG A 50 11.18 -2.27 7.86
N ILE A 51 9.99 -1.87 7.46
CA ILE A 51 9.59 -0.47 7.54
C ILE A 51 9.61 0.00 9.01
N GLU A 52 9.07 -0.82 9.91
CA GLU A 52 9.02 -0.47 11.32
C GLU A 52 10.41 -0.45 11.96
N THR A 53 11.30 -1.31 11.51
CA THR A 53 12.61 -1.48 12.11
C THR A 53 13.65 -0.54 11.54
N GLU A 54 13.68 -0.40 10.22
CA GLU A 54 14.76 0.34 9.56
C GLU A 54 14.48 1.82 9.41
N ALA A 55 13.21 2.20 9.36
CA ALA A 55 12.78 3.60 9.22
C ALA A 55 13.35 4.30 7.99
N VAL A 56 14.03 3.58 7.11
CA VAL A 56 14.59 4.11 5.88
C VAL A 56 14.23 3.16 4.75
N ILE A 57 13.76 3.71 3.65
CA ILE A 57 13.39 2.91 2.48
C ILE A 57 14.54 2.98 1.48
N ASN A 58 15.30 1.89 1.38
CA ASN A 58 16.33 1.77 0.37
C ASN A 58 15.71 1.26 -0.94
N ASP A 59 16.54 1.15 -1.99
CA ASP A 59 16.03 0.75 -3.30
C ASP A 59 15.43 -0.64 -3.30
N GLU A 60 16.03 -1.56 -2.56
CA GLU A 60 15.52 -2.92 -2.46
C GLU A 60 14.16 -2.95 -1.82
N LEU A 61 13.99 -2.25 -0.70
CA LEU A 61 12.72 -2.21 0.00
C LEU A 61 11.67 -1.50 -0.86
N ARG A 62 12.07 -0.43 -1.54
CA ARG A 62 11.16 0.28 -2.45
C ARG A 62 10.66 -0.63 -3.56
N SER A 63 11.56 -1.44 -4.13
CA SER A 63 11.16 -2.37 -5.18
C SER A 63 10.15 -3.39 -4.67
N LYS A 64 10.34 -3.88 -3.47
CA LYS A 64 9.40 -4.82 -2.87
C LYS A 64 8.04 -4.17 -2.61
N ILE A 65 8.05 -2.95 -2.11
CA ILE A 65 6.81 -2.22 -1.86
C ILE A 65 6.07 -2.01 -3.18
N THR A 66 6.79 -1.59 -4.22
CA THR A 66 6.19 -1.38 -5.54
C THR A 66 5.56 -2.66 -6.07
N GLU A 67 6.28 -3.77 -5.97
CA GLU A 67 5.79 -5.04 -6.45
C GLU A 67 4.48 -5.45 -5.78
N VAL A 68 4.42 -5.33 -4.45
CA VAL A 68 3.22 -5.68 -3.71
C VAL A 68 2.11 -4.69 -3.96
N MET A 69 2.45 -3.40 -4.03
CA MET A 69 1.46 -2.34 -4.30
C MET A 69 0.80 -2.54 -5.65
N ASP A 70 1.58 -2.96 -6.67
CA ASP A 70 1.05 -3.24 -7.99
C ASP A 70 0.02 -4.37 -7.94
N LYS A 71 0.24 -5.35 -7.10
CA LYS A 71 -0.72 -6.44 -6.93
C LYS A 71 -2.01 -5.95 -6.29
N VAL A 72 -1.90 -5.05 -5.34
CA VAL A 72 -3.08 -4.50 -4.67
C VAL A 72 -3.92 -3.69 -5.65
N ILE A 73 -3.29 -2.82 -6.45
CA ILE A 73 -4.03 -1.99 -7.40
C ILE A 73 -4.65 -2.87 -8.49
N GLU A 74 -3.95 -3.91 -8.91
CA GLU A 74 -4.48 -4.84 -9.90
C GLU A 74 -5.75 -5.51 -9.38
N GLN A 75 -5.73 -5.97 -8.14
CA GLN A 75 -6.90 -6.59 -7.53
C GLN A 75 -8.06 -5.61 -7.40
N TYR A 76 -7.75 -4.36 -7.08
CA TYR A 76 -8.78 -3.33 -7.00
C TYR A 76 -9.46 -3.14 -8.35
N VAL A 77 -8.66 -3.01 -9.41
CA VAL A 77 -9.19 -2.80 -10.76
C VAL A 77 -10.05 -3.98 -11.20
N LEU A 78 -9.55 -5.19 -10.96
CA LEU A 78 -10.30 -6.40 -11.30
C LEU A 78 -11.58 -6.50 -10.48
N GLY A 79 -11.50 -6.13 -9.21
CA GLY A 79 -12.67 -6.18 -8.31
C GLY A 79 -13.75 -5.18 -8.66
N LYS A 80 -13.41 -4.11 -9.36
CA LYS A 80 -14.41 -3.14 -9.82
C LYS A 80 -15.19 -3.64 -11.02
N GLY A 81 -14.84 -4.81 -11.53
CA GLY A 81 -15.53 -5.38 -12.65
C GLY A 81 -15.40 -4.56 -13.91
N VAL A 82 -14.25 -4.02 -14.11
CA VAL A 82 -13.98 -3.23 -15.32
C VAL A 82 -14.04 -4.16 -16.52
N ASN A 83 -14.99 -3.93 -17.33
CA ASN A 83 -15.20 -4.75 -18.50
C ASN A 83 -14.59 -4.11 -19.72
#